data_64e63a356938eb6b08d791b3d566bf42
#
_entry.id   64e63a356938eb6b08d791b3d566bf42
#
_cell.length_a   1.000
_cell.length_b   1.000
_cell.length_c   1.000
_cell.angle_alpha   90.00
_cell.angle_beta   90.00
_cell.angle_gamma   90.00
#
_symmetry.space_group_name_H-M   'P 1'
#
loop_
_entity.id
_entity.type
_entity.pdbx_description
1 polymer ?
#
loop_
_entity_poly.entity_id
_entity_poly.type
_entity_poly.pdbx_seq_one_letter_code
_entity_poly.pdbx_strand_id
1 'polypeptide(L)'
;MNKNIINEFEKLINQINNLEDAFTSSNTFRIRQLKNVVSILKKYSKKITLDNYLELKDLKGIGKGTLERIKEILNNGSLAENNNPLTDEEIKKYNILKELETVIGIGPKLAIKFFKAGVESVDDLKLKVEEGKIKVNEKLLLGLKYFGKFEGNIPRKEITSVYKILTSIINELNKKEKKGKEKKDKKVNKNKYIFEICGSYRRKKATSGDIDVLVSRLGDLDDNENYLENIITSLKESIESNNNKPLLIDDLTELGKTKYMGFIKYKNNPPRRIDIRFIPYDSWFSALLYFTGSAELNKQMRQIAKKEDLKLSEYGLFKKSGQKIKINSEEDIFKLLNMTYLKPNERNID
;
A
#
# COMPACT_ATOMS: atom_id res chain seq x y z
N MET A 1 -4.47 -21.36 17.34
CA MET A 1 -4.80 -22.75 17.02
C MET A 1 -4.05 -23.12 15.73
N ASN A 2 -3.70 -24.36 15.46
CA ASN A 2 -3.03 -24.81 14.23
C ASN A 2 -1.62 -24.22 13.93
N LYS A 3 -0.93 -23.71 14.95
CA LYS A 3 0.38 -23.02 14.79
C LYS A 3 1.42 -23.87 14.05
N ASN A 4 1.52 -25.17 14.35
CA ASN A 4 2.51 -26.04 13.72
C ASN A 4 2.29 -26.14 12.20
N ILE A 5 1.05 -26.38 11.78
CA ILE A 5 0.71 -26.48 10.35
C ILE A 5 1.01 -25.16 9.65
N ILE A 6 0.61 -24.03 10.24
CA ILE A 6 0.86 -22.69 9.69
C ILE A 6 2.36 -22.43 9.55
N ASN A 7 3.15 -22.73 10.59
CA ASN A 7 4.60 -22.53 10.58
C ASN A 7 5.29 -23.34 9.47
N GLU A 8 4.88 -24.60 9.25
CA GLU A 8 5.45 -25.42 8.20
C GLU A 8 5.16 -24.87 6.79
N PHE A 9 3.95 -24.36 6.55
CA PHE A 9 3.66 -23.67 5.30
C PHE A 9 4.44 -22.34 5.16
N GLU A 10 4.65 -21.59 6.23
CA GLU A 10 5.46 -20.37 6.22
C GLU A 10 6.95 -20.67 5.96
N LYS A 11 7.49 -21.76 6.51
CA LYS A 11 8.84 -22.26 6.18
C LYS A 11 8.96 -22.60 4.70
N LEU A 12 8.00 -23.34 4.15
CA LEU A 12 7.99 -23.71 2.73
C LEU A 12 7.95 -22.45 1.82
N ILE A 13 7.14 -21.45 2.18
CA ILE A 13 7.11 -20.17 1.46
C ILE A 13 8.50 -19.50 1.48
N ASN A 14 9.15 -19.48 2.64
CA ASN A 14 10.49 -18.90 2.79
C ASN A 14 11.54 -19.64 1.97
N GLN A 15 11.51 -20.96 1.96
CA GLN A 15 12.42 -21.78 1.13
C GLN A 15 12.25 -21.46 -0.36
N ILE A 16 11.00 -21.44 -0.87
CA ILE A 16 10.74 -21.11 -2.28
C ILE A 16 11.20 -19.69 -2.62
N ASN A 17 11.03 -18.72 -1.71
CA ASN A 17 11.52 -17.37 -1.91
C ASN A 17 13.05 -17.27 -2.02
N ASN A 18 13.77 -18.25 -1.48
CA ASN A 18 15.25 -18.29 -1.47
C ASN A 18 15.84 -19.04 -2.68
N LEU A 19 15.00 -19.73 -3.48
CA LEU A 19 15.46 -20.38 -4.70
C LEU A 19 15.94 -19.36 -5.73
N GLU A 20 16.91 -19.73 -6.55
CA GLU A 20 17.41 -18.88 -7.64
C GLU A 20 16.32 -18.49 -8.64
N ASP A 21 15.36 -19.38 -8.84
CA ASP A 21 14.21 -19.23 -9.73
C ASP A 21 12.93 -18.76 -9.01
N ALA A 22 13.04 -18.23 -7.79
CA ALA A 22 11.91 -17.79 -6.96
C ALA A 22 10.92 -16.86 -7.69
N PHE A 23 11.42 -16.08 -8.67
CA PHE A 23 10.64 -15.09 -9.42
C PHE A 23 10.15 -15.59 -10.78
N THR A 24 10.32 -16.87 -11.10
CA THR A 24 9.60 -17.45 -12.23
C THR A 24 8.10 -17.37 -12.03
N SER A 25 7.35 -17.35 -13.13
CA SER A 25 5.88 -17.32 -13.08
C SER A 25 5.32 -18.49 -12.24
N SER A 26 5.97 -19.65 -12.32
CA SER A 26 5.59 -20.87 -11.56
C SER A 26 5.77 -20.66 -10.06
N ASN A 27 6.95 -20.25 -9.60
CA ASN A 27 7.22 -20.07 -8.17
C ASN A 27 6.48 -18.89 -7.57
N THR A 28 6.35 -17.80 -8.31
CA THR A 28 5.49 -16.65 -7.89
C THR A 28 4.05 -17.10 -7.70
N PHE A 29 3.52 -17.93 -8.59
CA PHE A 29 2.17 -18.49 -8.46
C PHE A 29 2.09 -19.45 -7.25
N ARG A 30 3.07 -20.35 -7.07
CA ARG A 30 3.15 -21.31 -5.95
C ARG A 30 3.16 -20.58 -4.61
N ILE A 31 4.02 -19.56 -4.44
CA ILE A 31 4.09 -18.71 -3.24
C ILE A 31 2.75 -18.05 -2.96
N ARG A 32 2.10 -17.51 -4.00
CA ARG A 32 0.78 -16.89 -3.85
C ARG A 32 -0.28 -17.88 -3.36
N GLN A 33 -0.28 -19.11 -3.88
CA GLN A 33 -1.20 -20.17 -3.43
C GLN A 33 -0.93 -20.54 -1.96
N LEU A 34 0.33 -20.75 -1.59
CA LEU A 34 0.71 -21.09 -0.21
C LEU A 34 0.35 -19.97 0.78
N LYS A 35 0.57 -18.68 0.41
CA LYS A 35 0.13 -17.54 1.23
C LYS A 35 -1.39 -17.51 1.42
N ASN A 36 -2.16 -17.86 0.40
CA ASN A 36 -3.61 -17.99 0.50
C ASN A 36 -4.00 -19.13 1.46
N VAL A 37 -3.33 -20.28 1.39
CA VAL A 37 -3.52 -21.41 2.31
C VAL A 37 -3.25 -20.96 3.75
N VAL A 38 -2.13 -20.30 4.03
CA VAL A 38 -1.80 -19.77 5.36
C VAL A 38 -2.89 -18.82 5.87
N SER A 39 -3.40 -17.93 5.01
CA SER A 39 -4.50 -17.02 5.38
C SER A 39 -5.78 -17.77 5.75
N ILE A 40 -6.13 -18.82 5.01
CA ILE A 40 -7.29 -19.66 5.31
C ILE A 40 -7.10 -20.39 6.65
N LEU A 41 -5.93 -21.00 6.87
CA LEU A 41 -5.62 -21.76 8.10
C LEU A 41 -5.61 -20.86 9.34
N LYS A 42 -5.13 -19.60 9.22
CA LYS A 42 -5.18 -18.60 10.31
C LYS A 42 -6.61 -18.22 10.71
N LYS A 43 -7.53 -18.26 9.77
CA LYS A 43 -8.97 -17.94 10.00
C LYS A 43 -9.80 -19.16 10.42
N TYR A 44 -9.24 -20.37 10.29
CA TYR A 44 -9.98 -21.59 10.62
C TYR A 44 -10.06 -21.78 12.13
N SER A 45 -11.29 -21.77 12.66
CA SER A 45 -11.58 -21.74 14.10
C SER A 45 -11.47 -23.08 14.81
N LYS A 46 -11.47 -24.22 14.08
CA LYS A 46 -11.34 -25.55 14.65
C LYS A 46 -9.88 -25.99 14.69
N LYS A 47 -9.52 -26.85 15.67
CA LYS A 47 -8.23 -27.57 15.65
C LYS A 47 -8.27 -28.60 14.53
N ILE A 48 -7.24 -28.60 13.67
CA ILE A 48 -7.10 -29.55 12.58
C ILE A 48 -6.39 -30.81 13.13
N THR A 49 -6.99 -31.99 12.88
CA THR A 49 -6.52 -33.30 13.30
C THR A 49 -6.60 -34.27 12.11
N LEU A 50 -6.06 -35.49 12.27
CA LEU A 50 -6.17 -36.54 11.25
C LEU A 50 -7.62 -36.95 10.96
N ASP A 51 -8.53 -36.77 11.94
CA ASP A 51 -9.93 -37.16 11.79
C ASP A 51 -10.74 -36.12 10.96
N ASN A 52 -10.32 -34.83 10.98
CA ASN A 52 -11.13 -33.76 10.38
C ASN A 52 -10.44 -32.94 9.28
N TYR A 53 -9.15 -33.19 8.97
CA TYR A 53 -8.43 -32.39 7.96
C TYR A 53 -9.07 -32.44 6.57
N LEU A 54 -9.79 -33.51 6.24
CA LEU A 54 -10.50 -33.63 4.96
C LEU A 54 -11.69 -32.66 4.83
N GLU A 55 -12.27 -32.14 5.94
CA GLU A 55 -13.29 -31.09 5.88
C GLU A 55 -12.78 -29.81 5.20
N LEU A 56 -11.47 -29.58 5.23
CA LEU A 56 -10.85 -28.42 4.60
C LEU A 56 -10.97 -28.40 3.07
N LYS A 57 -11.30 -29.55 2.43
CA LYS A 57 -11.49 -29.62 0.96
C LYS A 57 -12.58 -28.70 0.45
N ASP A 58 -13.59 -28.40 1.30
CA ASP A 58 -14.73 -27.57 0.97
C ASP A 58 -14.38 -26.06 1.03
N LEU A 59 -13.20 -25.72 1.57
CA LEU A 59 -12.70 -24.35 1.62
C LEU A 59 -12.07 -23.94 0.29
N LYS A 60 -12.60 -22.90 -0.34
CA LYS A 60 -12.06 -22.41 -1.60
C LYS A 60 -10.59 -21.98 -1.45
N GLY A 61 -9.69 -22.66 -2.16
CA GLY A 61 -8.25 -22.41 -2.10
C GLY A 61 -7.45 -23.49 -1.39
N ILE A 62 -8.13 -24.52 -0.85
CA ILE A 62 -7.51 -25.75 -0.36
C ILE A 62 -7.68 -26.82 -1.43
N GLY A 63 -6.57 -27.23 -2.05
CA GLY A 63 -6.55 -28.29 -3.05
C GLY A 63 -5.96 -29.59 -2.50
N LYS A 64 -5.96 -30.64 -3.34
CA LYS A 64 -5.45 -31.97 -2.99
C LYS A 64 -4.03 -31.93 -2.42
N GLY A 65 -3.09 -31.22 -3.08
CA GLY A 65 -1.71 -31.10 -2.61
C GLY A 65 -1.56 -30.35 -1.28
N THR A 66 -2.49 -29.46 -0.94
CA THR A 66 -2.53 -28.80 0.38
C THR A 66 -2.97 -29.79 1.46
N LEU A 67 -3.99 -30.62 1.17
CA LEU A 67 -4.47 -31.63 2.11
C LEU A 67 -3.42 -32.70 2.38
N GLU A 68 -2.67 -33.11 1.35
CA GLU A 68 -1.55 -34.05 1.49
C GLU A 68 -0.47 -33.49 2.41
N ARG A 69 -0.07 -32.24 2.23
CA ARG A 69 0.88 -31.54 3.12
C ARG A 69 0.36 -31.42 4.56
N ILE A 70 -0.91 -31.08 4.73
CA ILE A 70 -1.53 -31.00 6.08
C ILE A 70 -1.49 -32.37 6.74
N LYS A 71 -1.84 -33.46 6.02
CA LYS A 71 -1.78 -34.83 6.51
C LYS A 71 -0.35 -35.22 6.91
N GLU A 72 0.62 -34.86 6.09
CA GLU A 72 2.04 -35.11 6.36
C GLU A 72 2.50 -34.39 7.65
N ILE A 73 2.17 -33.13 7.82
CA ILE A 73 2.50 -32.36 9.04
C ILE A 73 1.82 -32.96 10.27
N LEU A 74 0.58 -33.40 10.14
CA LEU A 74 -0.15 -34.03 11.25
C LEU A 74 0.47 -35.39 11.67
N ASN A 75 0.99 -36.16 10.72
CA ASN A 75 1.65 -37.43 10.99
C ASN A 75 3.08 -37.26 11.50
N ASN A 76 3.87 -36.41 10.87
CA ASN A 76 5.32 -36.37 11.05
C ASN A 76 5.79 -35.13 11.84
N GLY A 77 4.88 -34.18 12.14
CA GLY A 77 5.22 -32.90 12.80
C GLY A 77 5.83 -31.87 11.86
N SER A 78 6.29 -32.27 10.67
CA SER A 78 6.97 -31.39 9.69
C SER A 78 6.68 -31.84 8.26
N LEU A 79 6.97 -30.96 7.29
CA LEU A 79 6.98 -31.30 5.87
C LEU A 79 8.36 -31.80 5.46
N ALA A 80 8.43 -32.93 4.71
CA ALA A 80 9.67 -33.42 4.12
C ALA A 80 10.31 -32.38 3.18
N GLU A 81 9.48 -31.59 2.48
CA GLU A 81 9.94 -30.46 1.67
C GLU A 81 10.73 -29.40 2.48
N ASN A 82 10.52 -29.33 3.80
CA ASN A 82 11.21 -28.40 4.73
C ASN A 82 12.44 -29.02 5.41
N ASN A 83 12.69 -30.30 5.21
CA ASN A 83 13.76 -31.02 5.92
C ASN A 83 15.18 -30.82 5.35
N ASN A 84 15.30 -30.02 4.27
CA ASN A 84 16.59 -29.48 3.87
C ASN A 84 16.82 -28.18 4.65
N PRO A 85 17.61 -28.14 5.72
CA PRO A 85 17.97 -26.92 6.38
C PRO A 85 18.60 -25.99 5.34
N LEU A 86 18.17 -24.72 5.33
CA LEU A 86 18.82 -23.70 4.51
C LEU A 86 20.31 -23.69 4.87
N THR A 87 21.14 -23.72 3.86
CA THR A 87 22.60 -23.55 4.05
C THR A 87 22.87 -22.15 4.60
N ASP A 88 24.00 -21.94 5.25
CA ASP A 88 24.41 -20.61 5.74
C ASP A 88 24.45 -19.59 4.60
N GLU A 89 24.83 -20.01 3.39
CA GLU A 89 24.81 -19.19 2.18
C GLU A 89 23.39 -18.78 1.77
N GLU A 90 22.42 -19.68 1.84
CA GLU A 90 21.01 -19.38 1.55
C GLU A 90 20.41 -18.42 2.57
N ILE A 91 20.77 -18.59 3.86
CA ILE A 91 20.36 -17.67 4.93
C ILE A 91 21.00 -16.30 4.71
N LYS A 92 22.30 -16.21 4.40
CA LYS A 92 23.00 -14.95 4.08
C LYS A 92 22.33 -14.24 2.90
N LYS A 93 22.09 -14.97 1.80
CA LYS A 93 21.40 -14.45 0.61
C LYS A 93 20.02 -13.90 0.95
N TYR A 94 19.21 -14.64 1.71
CA TYR A 94 17.88 -14.21 2.13
C TYR A 94 17.93 -12.89 2.91
N ASN A 95 18.84 -12.77 3.88
CA ASN A 95 19.00 -11.58 4.70
C ASN A 95 19.39 -10.36 3.84
N ILE A 96 20.34 -10.53 2.92
CA ILE A 96 20.75 -9.47 2.00
C ILE A 96 19.59 -9.01 1.11
N LEU A 97 18.85 -9.95 0.50
CA LEU A 97 17.71 -9.62 -0.35
C LEU A 97 16.63 -8.87 0.43
N LYS A 98 16.34 -9.31 1.67
CA LYS A 98 15.37 -8.66 2.55
C LYS A 98 15.79 -7.25 2.95
N GLU A 99 17.05 -7.06 3.29
CA GLU A 99 17.60 -5.75 3.61
C GLU A 99 17.49 -4.82 2.40
N LEU A 100 17.91 -5.25 1.22
CA LEU A 100 17.81 -4.48 -0.01
C LEU A 100 16.36 -4.10 -0.35
N GLU A 101 15.39 -4.99 -0.15
CA GLU A 101 13.96 -4.71 -0.40
C GLU A 101 13.38 -3.64 0.53
N THR A 102 14.02 -3.29 1.64
CA THR A 102 13.59 -2.19 2.51
C THR A 102 13.87 -0.82 1.91
N VAL A 103 14.79 -0.74 0.94
CA VAL A 103 15.11 0.52 0.23
C VAL A 103 13.99 0.87 -0.75
N ILE A 104 13.48 2.09 -0.66
CA ILE A 104 12.45 2.58 -1.59
C ILE A 104 12.99 2.53 -3.03
N GLY A 105 12.24 1.83 -3.89
CA GLY A 105 12.62 1.64 -5.29
C GLY A 105 13.29 0.30 -5.57
N ILE A 106 13.66 -0.48 -4.55
CA ILE A 106 14.17 -1.84 -4.72
C ILE A 106 13.03 -2.83 -4.47
N GLY A 107 12.59 -3.48 -5.53
CA GLY A 107 11.71 -4.64 -5.42
C GLY A 107 12.52 -5.95 -5.57
N PRO A 108 11.85 -7.11 -5.40
CA PRO A 108 12.53 -8.41 -5.43
C PRO A 108 13.46 -8.65 -6.62
N LYS A 109 13.02 -8.28 -7.84
CA LYS A 109 13.84 -8.45 -9.06
C LYS A 109 15.12 -7.63 -9.03
N LEU A 110 15.05 -6.41 -8.50
CA LEU A 110 16.19 -5.52 -8.44
C LEU A 110 17.14 -5.92 -7.31
N ALA A 111 16.62 -6.37 -6.17
CA ALA A 111 17.41 -6.93 -5.07
C ALA A 111 18.27 -8.09 -5.55
N ILE A 112 17.69 -9.05 -6.31
CA ILE A 112 18.44 -10.17 -6.90
C ILE A 112 19.50 -9.67 -7.88
N LYS A 113 19.17 -8.69 -8.73
CA LYS A 113 20.14 -8.13 -9.67
C LYS A 113 21.35 -7.57 -8.92
N PHE A 114 21.13 -6.84 -7.84
CA PHE A 114 22.22 -6.29 -7.02
C PHE A 114 23.01 -7.38 -6.31
N PHE A 115 22.33 -8.36 -5.72
CA PHE A 115 22.98 -9.51 -5.11
C PHE A 115 23.90 -10.25 -6.11
N LYS A 116 23.41 -10.53 -7.34
CA LYS A 116 24.22 -11.13 -8.42
C LYS A 116 25.39 -10.25 -8.87
N ALA A 117 25.29 -8.92 -8.68
CA ALA A 117 26.37 -7.97 -8.90
C ALA A 117 27.33 -7.87 -7.69
N GLY A 118 27.21 -8.78 -6.72
CA GLY A 118 28.10 -8.87 -5.55
C GLY A 118 27.76 -7.87 -4.44
N VAL A 119 26.52 -7.32 -4.41
CA VAL A 119 26.09 -6.45 -3.31
C VAL A 119 25.73 -7.30 -2.10
N GLU A 120 26.33 -6.98 -0.94
CA GLU A 120 26.17 -7.73 0.31
C GLU A 120 25.33 -7.01 1.38
N SER A 121 25.08 -5.70 1.22
CA SER A 121 24.23 -4.90 2.14
C SER A 121 23.77 -3.62 1.45
N VAL A 122 22.86 -2.87 2.10
CA VAL A 122 22.47 -1.54 1.60
C VAL A 122 23.65 -0.56 1.65
N ASP A 123 24.52 -0.64 2.66
CA ASP A 123 25.68 0.23 2.77
C ASP A 123 26.74 -0.10 1.70
N ASP A 124 26.93 -1.38 1.39
CA ASP A 124 27.78 -1.80 0.25
C ASP A 124 27.21 -1.31 -1.09
N LEU A 125 25.87 -1.34 -1.26
CA LEU A 125 25.23 -0.77 -2.44
C LEU A 125 25.47 0.74 -2.55
N LYS A 126 25.36 1.50 -1.45
CA LYS A 126 25.66 2.93 -1.43
C LYS A 126 27.09 3.20 -1.88
N LEU A 127 28.05 2.48 -1.31
CA LEU A 127 29.46 2.63 -1.64
C LEU A 127 29.73 2.35 -3.15
N LYS A 128 29.19 1.24 -3.66
CA LYS A 128 29.32 0.88 -5.08
C LYS A 128 28.67 1.89 -6.03
N VAL A 129 27.60 2.55 -5.60
CA VAL A 129 26.96 3.64 -6.35
C VAL A 129 27.84 4.90 -6.33
N GLU A 130 28.36 5.28 -5.16
CA GLU A 130 29.27 6.43 -5.01
C GLU A 130 30.56 6.26 -5.81
N GLU A 131 31.11 5.05 -5.85
CA GLU A 131 32.27 4.69 -6.65
C GLU A 131 31.98 4.57 -8.17
N GLY A 132 30.72 4.71 -8.60
CA GLY A 132 30.31 4.58 -9.99
C GLY A 132 30.28 3.14 -10.52
N LYS A 133 30.52 2.13 -9.68
CA LYS A 133 30.49 0.70 -10.05
C LYS A 133 29.08 0.21 -10.39
N ILE A 134 28.07 0.78 -9.73
CA ILE A 134 26.65 0.48 -9.97
C ILE A 134 25.92 1.77 -10.32
N LYS A 135 25.26 1.77 -11.49
CA LYS A 135 24.41 2.90 -11.89
C LYS A 135 22.97 2.66 -11.48
N VAL A 136 22.38 3.65 -10.86
CA VAL A 136 21.00 3.64 -10.38
C VAL A 136 20.27 4.91 -10.84
N ASN A 137 18.92 4.87 -10.87
CA ASN A 137 18.13 6.05 -11.20
C ASN A 137 17.95 6.97 -9.98
N GLU A 138 17.47 8.19 -10.22
CA GLU A 138 17.26 9.21 -9.19
C GLU A 138 16.34 8.73 -8.06
N LYS A 139 15.29 8.00 -8.39
CA LYS A 139 14.36 7.42 -7.39
C LYS A 139 15.10 6.50 -6.41
N LEU A 140 16.03 5.70 -6.91
CA LEU A 140 16.79 4.79 -6.07
C LEU A 140 17.86 5.54 -5.27
N LEU A 141 18.47 6.59 -5.85
CA LEU A 141 19.38 7.48 -5.11
C LEU A 141 18.66 8.09 -3.90
N LEU A 142 17.42 8.55 -4.07
CA LEU A 142 16.61 9.05 -2.96
C LEU A 142 16.26 7.94 -1.96
N GLY A 143 15.93 6.73 -2.43
CA GLY A 143 15.72 5.57 -1.58
C GLY A 143 16.92 5.28 -0.68
N LEU A 144 18.14 5.30 -1.25
CA LEU A 144 19.40 5.12 -0.52
C LEU A 144 19.70 6.30 0.43
N LYS A 145 19.46 7.56 -0.02
CA LYS A 145 19.63 8.78 0.81
C LYS A 145 18.80 8.73 2.08
N TYR A 146 17.60 8.18 1.99
CA TYR A 146 16.64 8.14 3.09
C TYR A 146 16.59 6.80 3.83
N PHE A 147 17.30 5.77 3.37
CA PHE A 147 17.39 4.49 4.08
C PHE A 147 17.86 4.71 5.53
N GLY A 148 17.14 4.11 6.47
CA GLY A 148 17.38 4.26 7.90
C GLY A 148 16.99 5.61 8.52
N LYS A 149 16.50 6.59 7.72
CA LYS A 149 16.18 7.95 8.22
C LYS A 149 14.69 8.17 8.44
N PHE A 150 13.82 7.37 7.84
CA PHE A 150 12.36 7.45 8.00
C PHE A 150 11.77 6.19 8.65
N GLU A 151 12.62 5.35 9.20
CA GLU A 151 12.21 4.17 9.95
C GLU A 151 11.42 4.56 11.18
N GLY A 152 10.32 3.89 11.37
CA GLY A 152 9.43 4.08 12.49
C GLY A 152 8.09 4.67 12.11
N ASN A 153 7.14 4.35 12.94
CA ASN A 153 5.77 4.79 12.79
C ASN A 153 5.67 6.31 13.04
N ILE A 154 4.99 7.01 12.16
CA ILE A 154 4.70 8.43 12.29
C ILE A 154 3.62 8.61 13.38
N PRO A 155 3.90 9.32 14.48
CA PRO A 155 2.90 9.56 15.50
C PRO A 155 1.68 10.31 14.93
N ARG A 156 0.48 9.91 15.33
CA ARG A 156 -0.75 10.56 14.88
C ARG A 156 -0.75 12.08 15.07
N LYS A 157 -0.16 12.57 16.17
CA LYS A 157 -0.04 14.01 16.47
C LYS A 157 0.75 14.76 15.38
N GLU A 158 1.81 14.14 14.85
CA GLU A 158 2.61 14.70 13.76
C GLU A 158 1.77 14.84 12.49
N ILE A 159 1.06 13.77 12.10
CA ILE A 159 0.17 13.79 10.92
C ILE A 159 -0.96 14.80 11.10
N THR A 160 -1.49 14.97 12.32
CA THR A 160 -2.50 15.99 12.60
C THR A 160 -1.96 17.42 12.38
N SER A 161 -0.66 17.65 12.65
CA SER A 161 -0.03 18.93 12.35
C SER A 161 0.10 19.14 10.83
N VAL A 162 0.48 18.11 10.09
CA VAL A 162 0.51 18.14 8.61
C VAL A 162 -0.91 18.37 8.04
N TYR A 163 -1.93 17.73 8.61
CA TYR A 163 -3.33 17.93 8.24
C TYR A 163 -3.75 19.42 8.34
N LYS A 164 -3.33 20.11 9.41
CA LYS A 164 -3.62 21.54 9.59
C LYS A 164 -2.95 22.42 8.52
N ILE A 165 -1.71 22.09 8.15
CA ILE A 165 -1.00 22.79 7.06
C ILE A 165 -1.72 22.57 5.73
N LEU A 166 -2.06 21.33 5.40
CA LEU A 166 -2.83 21.02 4.19
C LEU A 166 -4.19 21.74 4.18
N THR A 167 -4.86 21.83 5.34
CA THR A 167 -6.12 22.57 5.46
C THR A 167 -5.95 24.06 5.12
N SER A 168 -4.87 24.68 5.60
CA SER A 168 -4.56 26.08 5.28
C SER A 168 -4.34 26.26 3.78
N ILE A 169 -3.48 25.42 3.19
CA ILE A 169 -3.18 25.45 1.74
C ILE A 169 -4.45 25.30 0.90
N ILE A 170 -5.25 24.28 1.20
CA ILE A 170 -6.50 24.02 0.46
C ILE A 170 -7.48 25.19 0.60
N ASN A 171 -7.57 25.78 1.78
CA ASN A 171 -8.42 26.97 1.99
C ASN A 171 -7.94 28.19 1.19
N GLU A 172 -6.64 28.40 1.07
CA GLU A 172 -6.07 29.48 0.26
C GLU A 172 -6.30 29.25 -1.23
N LEU A 173 -6.08 28.05 -1.74
CA LEU A 173 -6.40 27.68 -3.12
C LEU A 173 -7.88 27.91 -3.42
N ASN A 174 -8.77 27.51 -2.52
CA ASN A 174 -10.21 27.72 -2.65
C ASN A 174 -10.60 29.23 -2.63
N LYS A 175 -9.86 30.09 -1.91
CA LYS A 175 -10.05 31.55 -1.93
C LYS A 175 -9.58 32.15 -3.25
N LYS A 176 -8.44 31.73 -3.79
CA LYS A 176 -7.93 32.21 -5.08
C LYS A 176 -8.89 31.89 -6.21
N GLU A 177 -9.47 30.66 -6.25
CA GLU A 177 -10.49 30.30 -7.24
C GLU A 177 -11.76 31.20 -7.19
N LYS A 178 -12.17 31.57 -6.00
CA LYS A 178 -13.33 32.50 -5.84
C LYS A 178 -13.05 33.86 -6.43
N LYS A 179 -11.87 34.46 -6.18
CA LYS A 179 -11.51 35.79 -6.67
C LYS A 179 -11.38 35.89 -8.20
N GLY A 180 -10.92 34.79 -8.83
CA GLY A 180 -10.76 34.76 -10.30
C GLY A 180 -12.08 34.72 -11.09
N LYS A 181 -13.21 34.40 -10.47
CA LYS A 181 -14.51 34.15 -11.14
C LYS A 181 -15.64 35.14 -10.79
N GLU A 182 -15.35 36.19 -10.02
CA GLU A 182 -16.37 37.16 -9.57
C GLU A 182 -17.07 37.98 -10.68
N LYS A 183 -16.72 37.77 -11.95
CA LYS A 183 -17.28 38.60 -13.04
C LYS A 183 -18.32 37.95 -13.96
N LYS A 184 -18.64 36.66 -13.87
CA LYS A 184 -19.54 36.08 -14.91
C LYS A 184 -20.68 35.13 -14.49
N ASP A 185 -20.74 34.52 -13.29
CA ASP A 185 -21.85 33.60 -13.01
C ASP A 185 -22.19 33.40 -11.53
N LYS A 186 -23.49 33.46 -11.21
CA LYS A 186 -24.07 33.09 -9.90
C LYS A 186 -23.96 31.59 -9.56
N LYS A 187 -23.33 30.74 -10.40
CA LYS A 187 -23.01 29.32 -10.18
C LYS A 187 -21.67 29.10 -9.46
N VAL A 188 -21.06 30.12 -8.89
CA VAL A 188 -19.65 30.25 -8.45
C VAL A 188 -19.26 29.36 -7.25
N ASN A 189 -20.14 28.61 -6.64
CA ASN A 189 -19.81 27.83 -5.43
C ASN A 189 -19.45 26.35 -5.67
N LYS A 190 -19.31 25.91 -6.93
CA LYS A 190 -19.07 24.48 -7.25
C LYS A 190 -17.59 24.09 -7.34
N ASN A 191 -16.70 25.00 -7.69
CA ASN A 191 -15.28 24.70 -7.88
C ASN A 191 -14.53 24.83 -6.55
N LYS A 192 -14.25 23.70 -5.90
CA LYS A 192 -13.61 23.69 -4.59
C LYS A 192 -12.76 22.44 -4.42
N TYR A 193 -11.50 22.61 -4.04
CA TYR A 193 -10.66 21.51 -3.58
C TYR A 193 -11.19 20.94 -2.27
N ILE A 194 -11.17 19.62 -2.19
CA ILE A 194 -11.41 18.87 -0.96
C ILE A 194 -10.27 17.87 -0.79
N PHE A 195 -9.96 17.48 0.43
CA PHE A 195 -8.95 16.48 0.72
C PHE A 195 -9.28 15.69 1.99
N GLU A 196 -8.66 14.52 2.11
CA GLU A 196 -8.67 13.71 3.32
C GLU A 196 -7.33 12.99 3.47
N ILE A 197 -6.80 12.89 4.70
CA ILE A 197 -5.69 11.98 5.00
C ILE A 197 -6.26 10.62 5.28
N CYS A 198 -5.95 9.66 4.42
CA CYS A 198 -6.46 8.29 4.41
C CYS A 198 -5.63 7.31 5.24
N GLY A 199 -5.47 6.09 4.77
CA GLY A 199 -4.64 5.05 5.37
C GLY A 199 -4.96 4.77 6.84
N SER A 200 -3.95 4.40 7.58
CA SER A 200 -4.04 4.11 9.03
C SER A 200 -4.42 5.33 9.85
N TYR A 201 -4.09 6.54 9.39
CA TYR A 201 -4.52 7.77 10.05
C TYR A 201 -6.04 7.92 10.07
N ARG A 202 -6.72 7.74 8.94
CA ARG A 202 -8.20 7.81 8.89
C ARG A 202 -8.84 6.67 9.70
N ARG A 203 -8.20 5.50 9.75
CA ARG A 203 -8.63 4.37 10.59
C ARG A 203 -8.34 4.57 12.09
N LYS A 204 -7.91 5.76 12.51
CA LYS A 204 -7.62 6.15 13.90
C LYS A 204 -6.52 5.33 14.58
N LYS A 205 -5.58 4.73 13.85
CA LYS A 205 -4.39 4.13 14.47
C LYS A 205 -3.54 5.20 15.16
N ALA A 206 -2.84 4.80 16.23
CA ALA A 206 -1.95 5.69 16.99
C ALA A 206 -0.76 6.16 16.14
N THR A 207 -0.35 5.34 15.19
CA THR A 207 0.78 5.59 14.28
C THR A 207 0.44 5.18 12.84
N SER A 208 1.21 5.70 11.89
CA SER A 208 1.12 5.36 10.45
C SER A 208 2.50 5.16 9.85
N GLY A 209 2.62 4.34 8.82
CA GLY A 209 3.88 4.14 8.08
C GLY A 209 4.21 5.27 7.10
N ASP A 210 3.17 5.92 6.57
CA ASP A 210 3.24 7.02 5.61
C ASP A 210 2.03 7.95 5.75
N ILE A 211 1.99 8.99 4.93
CA ILE A 211 0.91 9.97 4.90
C ILE A 211 0.23 9.89 3.54
N ASP A 212 -0.92 9.21 3.49
CA ASP A 212 -1.74 9.06 2.30
C ASP A 212 -2.74 10.21 2.19
N VAL A 213 -2.58 11.09 1.22
CA VAL A 213 -3.48 12.23 0.99
C VAL A 213 -4.31 12.00 -0.26
N LEU A 214 -5.61 11.93 -0.10
CA LEU A 214 -6.56 11.91 -1.20
C LEU A 214 -7.06 13.33 -1.43
N VAL A 215 -7.03 13.78 -2.67
CA VAL A 215 -7.49 15.11 -3.09
C VAL A 215 -8.49 14.97 -4.23
N SER A 216 -9.47 15.82 -4.24
CA SER A 216 -10.41 15.99 -5.34
C SER A 216 -10.80 17.45 -5.51
N ARG A 217 -11.52 17.75 -6.58
CA ARG A 217 -12.10 19.05 -6.83
C ARG A 217 -13.56 18.90 -7.24
N LEU A 218 -14.42 19.63 -6.56
CA LEU A 218 -15.82 19.77 -6.94
C LEU A 218 -15.94 20.62 -8.20
N GLY A 219 -16.94 20.35 -9.02
CA GLY A 219 -17.19 21.06 -10.29
C GLY A 219 -16.48 20.41 -11.47
N ASP A 220 -16.56 21.10 -12.60
CA ASP A 220 -15.99 20.61 -13.84
C ASP A 220 -14.46 20.70 -13.81
N LEU A 221 -13.80 19.68 -14.32
CA LEU A 221 -12.35 19.63 -14.47
C LEU A 221 -11.99 20.08 -15.90
N ASP A 222 -10.93 20.87 -16.00
CA ASP A 222 -10.29 21.20 -17.27
C ASP A 222 -9.13 20.23 -17.47
N ASP A 223 -9.14 19.47 -18.57
CA ASP A 223 -8.11 18.48 -18.90
C ASP A 223 -6.72 19.10 -19.13
N ASN A 224 -6.68 20.42 -19.42
CA ASN A 224 -5.42 21.15 -19.60
C ASN A 224 -4.79 21.60 -18.27
N GLU A 225 -5.57 21.63 -17.17
CA GLU A 225 -5.06 22.04 -15.87
C GLU A 225 -4.46 20.85 -15.08
N ASN A 226 -3.36 21.13 -14.38
CA ASN A 226 -2.77 20.19 -13.40
C ASN A 226 -3.13 20.64 -11.98
N TYR A 227 -4.28 20.20 -11.50
CA TYR A 227 -4.77 20.55 -10.16
C TYR A 227 -3.86 20.06 -9.03
N LEU A 228 -3.12 18.98 -9.26
CA LEU A 228 -2.16 18.47 -8.28
C LEU A 228 -0.95 19.38 -8.15
N GLU A 229 -0.51 19.99 -9.24
CA GLU A 229 0.61 20.92 -9.27
C GLU A 229 0.39 22.13 -8.36
N ASN A 230 -0.81 22.69 -8.36
CA ASN A 230 -1.16 23.82 -7.49
C ASN A 230 -0.96 23.48 -6.00
N ILE A 231 -1.28 22.24 -5.61
CA ILE A 231 -1.12 21.76 -4.23
C ILE A 231 0.35 21.52 -3.91
N ILE A 232 1.10 20.88 -4.82
CA ILE A 232 2.52 20.59 -4.62
C ILE A 232 3.34 21.87 -4.54
N THR A 233 3.07 22.83 -5.43
CA THR A 233 3.71 24.16 -5.40
C THR A 233 3.42 24.86 -4.07
N SER A 234 2.16 24.88 -3.63
CA SER A 234 1.81 25.47 -2.34
C SER A 234 2.47 24.78 -1.15
N LEU A 235 2.68 23.45 -1.22
CA LEU A 235 3.41 22.69 -0.19
C LEU A 235 4.91 23.05 -0.17
N LYS A 236 5.53 23.30 -1.32
CA LYS A 236 6.92 23.73 -1.45
C LYS A 236 7.11 25.17 -0.94
N GLU A 237 6.12 26.02 -1.14
CA GLU A 237 6.13 27.44 -0.74
C GLU A 237 5.71 27.67 0.73
N SER A 238 5.05 26.69 1.36
CA SER A 238 4.54 26.81 2.74
C SER A 238 5.65 26.63 3.76
N ILE A 239 6.35 27.72 4.07
CA ILE A 239 7.51 27.73 4.99
C ILE A 239 7.18 28.20 6.41
N GLU A 240 6.21 29.11 6.57
CA GLU A 240 5.93 29.80 7.85
C GLU A 240 5.58 28.84 8.99
N SER A 241 4.73 27.85 8.74
CA SER A 241 4.32 26.86 9.74
C SER A 241 5.35 25.77 10.01
N ASN A 242 6.51 25.81 9.34
CA ASN A 242 7.56 24.79 9.39
C ASN A 242 8.95 25.37 9.71
N ASN A 243 9.05 26.31 10.62
CA ASN A 243 10.30 26.97 11.01
C ASN A 243 11.05 27.60 9.82
N ASN A 244 10.33 28.27 8.94
CA ASN A 244 10.84 28.90 7.70
C ASN A 244 11.57 27.92 6.74
N LYS A 245 11.19 26.65 6.76
CA LYS A 245 11.71 25.62 5.84
C LYS A 245 10.56 24.99 5.05
N PRO A 246 10.76 24.64 3.78
CA PRO A 246 9.76 23.90 3.02
C PRO A 246 9.31 22.65 3.75
N LEU A 247 8.00 22.37 3.73
CA LEU A 247 7.48 21.11 4.26
C LEU A 247 7.91 19.95 3.37
N LEU A 248 7.79 20.12 2.04
CA LEU A 248 8.20 19.16 1.04
C LEU A 248 9.70 19.33 0.78
N ILE A 249 10.48 18.26 0.95
CA ILE A 249 11.95 18.31 0.90
C ILE A 249 12.56 17.59 -0.30
N ASP A 250 11.91 16.53 -0.82
CA ASP A 250 12.37 15.81 -2.02
C ASP A 250 11.18 15.18 -2.75
N ASP A 251 11.26 15.17 -4.07
CA ASP A 251 10.29 14.56 -4.97
C ASP A 251 10.71 13.12 -5.29
N LEU A 252 9.94 12.11 -4.86
CA LEU A 252 10.21 10.70 -5.13
C LEU A 252 9.72 10.26 -6.52
N THR A 253 8.75 10.99 -7.08
CA THR A 253 8.25 10.82 -8.44
C THR A 253 8.16 12.16 -9.13
N GLU A 254 8.29 12.16 -10.45
CA GLU A 254 7.90 13.32 -11.24
C GLU A 254 6.45 13.72 -10.95
N LEU A 255 6.18 15.00 -11.09
CA LEU A 255 4.85 15.55 -10.86
C LEU A 255 3.89 15.13 -11.99
N GLY A 256 3.02 14.18 -11.69
CA GLY A 256 1.93 13.77 -12.58
C GLY A 256 0.65 14.55 -12.34
N LYS A 257 -0.35 14.40 -13.22
CA LYS A 257 -1.68 15.02 -13.04
C LYS A 257 -2.51 14.37 -11.91
N THR A 258 -2.24 13.10 -11.59
CA THR A 258 -3.10 12.31 -10.68
C THR A 258 -2.36 11.71 -9.49
N LYS A 259 -1.03 11.68 -9.55
CA LYS A 259 -0.21 11.05 -8.51
C LYS A 259 1.07 11.84 -8.29
N TYR A 260 1.41 12.01 -7.02
CA TYR A 260 2.67 12.52 -6.55
C TYR A 260 3.13 11.71 -5.33
N MET A 261 4.41 11.46 -5.23
CA MET A 261 5.07 10.87 -4.06
C MET A 261 6.32 11.69 -3.74
N GLY A 262 6.54 11.95 -2.47
CA GLY A 262 7.69 12.72 -2.01
C GLY A 262 8.01 12.49 -0.55
N PHE A 263 8.96 13.26 -0.07
CA PHE A 263 9.34 13.32 1.33
C PHE A 263 9.01 14.67 1.92
N ILE A 264 8.38 14.66 3.10
CA ILE A 264 8.18 15.86 3.91
C ILE A 264 9.02 15.79 5.17
N LYS A 265 9.34 16.97 5.70
CA LYS A 265 9.97 17.11 7.02
C LYS A 265 9.26 18.21 7.80
N TYR A 266 8.52 17.79 8.83
CA TYR A 266 7.84 18.72 9.72
C TYR A 266 8.74 19.10 10.89
N LYS A 267 9.20 20.36 10.91
CA LYS A 267 10.12 20.91 11.93
C LYS A 267 11.38 20.06 12.06
N ASN A 268 11.67 19.60 13.28
CA ASN A 268 12.84 18.79 13.60
C ASN A 268 12.58 17.27 13.55
N ASN A 269 11.38 16.86 13.11
CA ASN A 269 11.04 15.44 12.99
C ASN A 269 11.84 14.77 11.86
N PRO A 270 12.00 13.45 11.89
CA PRO A 270 12.56 12.71 10.75
C PRO A 270 11.79 12.96 9.46
N PRO A 271 12.42 12.77 8.28
CA PRO A 271 11.72 12.77 7.01
C PRO A 271 10.59 11.73 6.99
N ARG A 272 9.47 12.05 6.35
CA ARG A 272 8.30 11.17 6.24
C ARG A 272 7.86 11.08 4.79
N ARG A 273 7.44 9.89 4.36
CA ARG A 273 6.87 9.71 3.03
C ARG A 273 5.45 10.27 2.97
N ILE A 274 5.17 11.03 1.92
CA ILE A 274 3.84 11.50 1.59
C ILE A 274 3.45 11.04 0.19
N ASP A 275 2.27 10.47 0.08
CA ASP A 275 1.67 10.03 -1.19
C ASP A 275 0.39 10.83 -1.41
N ILE A 276 0.32 11.60 -2.50
CA ILE A 276 -0.84 12.45 -2.81
C ILE A 276 -1.49 11.92 -4.09
N ARG A 277 -2.79 11.68 -4.02
CA ARG A 277 -3.61 11.23 -5.14
C ARG A 277 -4.70 12.23 -5.45
N PHE A 278 -4.76 12.68 -6.69
CA PHE A 278 -5.86 13.47 -7.21
C PHE A 278 -6.84 12.54 -7.96
N ILE A 279 -8.11 12.63 -7.60
CA ILE A 279 -9.19 11.80 -8.14
C ILE A 279 -10.35 12.70 -8.57
N PRO A 280 -10.99 12.50 -9.72
CA PRO A 280 -12.25 13.16 -10.07
C PRO A 280 -13.33 12.93 -9.00
N TYR A 281 -14.17 13.95 -8.74
CA TYR A 281 -15.12 13.90 -7.63
C TYR A 281 -16.16 12.77 -7.77
N ASP A 282 -16.50 12.37 -8.97
CA ASP A 282 -17.40 11.21 -9.22
C ASP A 282 -16.82 9.87 -8.75
N SER A 283 -15.51 9.82 -8.49
CA SER A 283 -14.78 8.67 -7.95
C SER A 283 -14.44 8.82 -6.46
N TRP A 284 -14.75 9.98 -5.85
CA TRP A 284 -14.32 10.35 -4.51
C TRP A 284 -14.58 9.29 -3.45
N PHE A 285 -15.82 8.81 -3.32
CA PHE A 285 -16.19 7.87 -2.26
C PHE A 285 -15.58 6.48 -2.45
N SER A 286 -15.42 6.04 -3.69
CA SER A 286 -14.73 4.78 -4.00
C SER A 286 -13.23 4.87 -3.70
N ALA A 287 -12.61 5.99 -4.06
CA ALA A 287 -11.22 6.26 -3.72
C ALA A 287 -11.02 6.40 -2.22
N LEU A 288 -11.90 7.11 -1.53
CA LEU A 288 -11.87 7.29 -0.09
C LEU A 288 -11.92 5.95 0.65
N LEU A 289 -12.81 5.04 0.23
CA LEU A 289 -12.88 3.68 0.74
C LEU A 289 -11.58 2.92 0.48
N TYR A 290 -11.11 2.94 -0.76
CA TYR A 290 -9.92 2.21 -1.20
C TYR A 290 -8.65 2.66 -0.45
N PHE A 291 -8.39 3.96 -0.41
CA PHE A 291 -7.20 4.52 0.25
C PHE A 291 -7.29 4.49 1.77
N THR A 292 -8.49 4.45 2.35
CA THR A 292 -8.67 4.22 3.80
C THR A 292 -8.27 2.79 4.17
N GLY A 293 -8.62 1.79 3.37
CA GLY A 293 -8.35 0.38 3.62
C GLY A 293 -9.21 -0.17 4.78
N SER A 294 -8.81 -1.30 5.44
CA SER A 294 -7.48 -1.95 5.29
C SER A 294 -7.30 -2.66 3.92
N ALA A 295 -6.08 -3.09 3.64
CA ALA A 295 -5.81 -3.86 2.41
C ALA A 295 -6.62 -5.16 2.37
N GLU A 296 -6.81 -5.80 3.52
CA GLU A 296 -7.60 -7.04 3.62
C GLU A 296 -9.09 -6.76 3.38
N LEU A 297 -9.66 -5.69 3.96
CA LEU A 297 -11.03 -5.27 3.65
C LEU A 297 -11.22 -5.01 2.16
N ASN A 298 -10.30 -4.27 1.54
CA ASN A 298 -10.35 -4.00 0.10
C ASN A 298 -10.33 -5.28 -0.75
N LYS A 299 -9.56 -6.30 -0.35
CA LYS A 299 -9.54 -7.61 -1.03
C LYS A 299 -10.88 -8.32 -0.89
N GLN A 300 -11.44 -8.35 0.33
CA GLN A 300 -12.72 -9.00 0.61
C GLN A 300 -13.85 -8.33 -0.19
N MET A 301 -13.93 -7.00 -0.17
CA MET A 301 -14.95 -6.26 -0.90
C MET A 301 -14.85 -6.48 -2.42
N ARG A 302 -13.63 -6.51 -2.99
CA ARG A 302 -13.44 -6.83 -4.41
C ARG A 302 -13.82 -8.28 -4.76
N GLN A 303 -13.59 -9.22 -3.85
CA GLN A 303 -14.03 -10.61 -4.05
C GLN A 303 -15.55 -10.73 -4.04
N ILE A 304 -16.22 -10.01 -3.13
CA ILE A 304 -17.70 -9.96 -3.08
C ILE A 304 -18.22 -9.29 -4.37
N ALA A 305 -17.71 -8.12 -4.73
CA ALA A 305 -18.10 -7.45 -5.97
C ALA A 305 -17.99 -8.39 -7.19
N LYS A 306 -16.88 -9.15 -7.29
CA LYS A 306 -16.69 -10.11 -8.38
C LYS A 306 -17.72 -11.24 -8.40
N LYS A 307 -18.22 -11.68 -7.23
CA LYS A 307 -19.28 -12.71 -7.16
C LYS A 307 -20.64 -12.18 -7.63
N GLU A 308 -20.87 -10.88 -7.46
CA GLU A 308 -22.08 -10.16 -7.89
C GLU A 308 -21.96 -9.57 -9.30
N ASP A 309 -21.02 -10.08 -10.14
CA ASP A 309 -20.73 -9.58 -11.48
C ASP A 309 -20.45 -8.06 -11.52
N LEU A 310 -19.86 -7.54 -10.42
CA LEU A 310 -19.43 -6.16 -10.29
C LEU A 310 -17.88 -6.06 -10.25
N LYS A 311 -17.35 -4.87 -10.58
CA LYS A 311 -15.93 -4.54 -10.47
C LYS A 311 -15.76 -3.33 -9.56
N LEU A 312 -15.14 -3.52 -8.40
CA LEU A 312 -14.77 -2.44 -7.46
C LEU A 312 -13.32 -2.03 -7.65
N SER A 313 -13.09 -0.72 -7.78
CA SER A 313 -11.76 -0.09 -7.80
C SER A 313 -11.80 1.28 -7.12
N GLU A 314 -10.66 1.96 -7.03
CA GLU A 314 -10.56 3.35 -6.59
C GLU A 314 -11.36 4.33 -7.47
N TYR A 315 -11.65 3.96 -8.70
CA TYR A 315 -12.39 4.80 -9.66
C TYR A 315 -13.90 4.62 -9.60
N GLY A 316 -14.40 3.57 -8.93
CA GLY A 316 -15.82 3.32 -8.82
C GLY A 316 -16.20 1.87 -8.65
N LEU A 317 -17.52 1.64 -8.58
CA LEU A 317 -18.16 0.34 -8.70
C LEU A 317 -18.82 0.27 -10.10
N PHE A 318 -18.48 -0.76 -10.85
CA PHE A 318 -18.91 -0.93 -12.23
C PHE A 318 -19.68 -2.23 -12.42
N LYS A 319 -20.72 -2.20 -13.23
CA LYS A 319 -21.39 -3.42 -13.74
C LYS A 319 -20.47 -4.17 -14.71
N LYS A 320 -20.77 -5.42 -14.99
CA LYS A 320 -20.07 -6.24 -16.01
C LYS A 320 -20.08 -5.58 -17.41
N SER A 321 -21.09 -4.80 -17.71
CA SER A 321 -21.20 -3.99 -18.93
C SER A 321 -20.19 -2.83 -19.02
N GLY A 322 -19.45 -2.54 -17.96
CA GLY A 322 -18.58 -1.37 -17.84
C GLY A 322 -19.30 -0.11 -17.35
N GLN A 323 -20.62 -0.13 -17.17
CA GLN A 323 -21.39 1.00 -16.68
C GLN A 323 -21.01 1.31 -15.22
N LYS A 324 -20.60 2.55 -14.95
CA LYS A 324 -20.33 3.04 -13.58
C LYS A 324 -21.62 3.20 -12.80
N ILE A 325 -21.66 2.70 -11.59
CA ILE A 325 -22.77 2.88 -10.65
C ILE A 325 -22.54 4.18 -9.89
N LYS A 326 -23.58 5.02 -9.81
CA LYS A 326 -23.51 6.27 -9.04
C LYS A 326 -23.42 5.97 -7.55
N ILE A 327 -22.43 6.55 -6.89
CA ILE A 327 -22.13 6.38 -5.47
C ILE A 327 -22.07 7.76 -4.84
N ASN A 328 -22.79 7.99 -3.76
CA ASN A 328 -22.86 9.26 -3.05
C ASN A 328 -22.20 9.19 -1.65
N SER A 329 -21.85 7.98 -1.18
CA SER A 329 -21.19 7.74 0.11
C SER A 329 -20.39 6.43 0.09
N GLU A 330 -19.46 6.27 1.04
CA GLU A 330 -18.82 4.95 1.25
C GLU A 330 -19.86 3.89 1.66
N GLU A 331 -20.89 4.28 2.42
CA GLU A 331 -21.97 3.40 2.88
C GLU A 331 -22.74 2.79 1.70
N ASP A 332 -22.96 3.54 0.62
CA ASP A 332 -23.60 3.01 -0.60
C ASP A 332 -22.84 1.81 -1.16
N ILE A 333 -21.50 1.82 -1.11
CA ILE A 333 -20.70 0.71 -1.60
C ILE A 333 -20.90 -0.54 -0.75
N PHE A 334 -20.92 -0.38 0.58
CA PHE A 334 -21.21 -1.50 1.49
C PHE A 334 -22.60 -2.07 1.23
N LYS A 335 -23.60 -1.20 1.11
CA LYS A 335 -24.98 -1.59 0.83
C LYS A 335 -25.13 -2.34 -0.50
N LEU A 336 -24.49 -1.85 -1.58
CA LEU A 336 -24.52 -2.48 -2.89
C LEU A 336 -23.81 -3.85 -2.91
N LEU A 337 -22.92 -4.10 -1.97
CA LEU A 337 -22.25 -5.38 -1.77
C LEU A 337 -22.90 -6.26 -0.70
N ASN A 338 -24.10 -5.91 -0.22
CA ASN A 338 -24.79 -6.60 0.88
C ASN A 338 -23.92 -6.76 2.14
N MET A 339 -23.11 -5.74 2.46
CA MET A 339 -22.23 -5.72 3.63
C MET A 339 -22.72 -4.70 4.67
N THR A 340 -22.52 -5.02 5.94
CA THR A 340 -22.71 -4.05 7.02
C THR A 340 -21.65 -2.94 6.91
N TYR A 341 -22.09 -1.68 6.99
CA TYR A 341 -21.17 -0.54 6.95
C TYR A 341 -20.21 -0.55 8.14
N LEU A 342 -18.95 -0.43 7.85
CA LEU A 342 -17.87 -0.28 8.83
C LEU A 342 -17.38 1.16 8.81
N LYS A 343 -17.38 1.83 9.95
CA LYS A 343 -16.72 3.13 10.10
C LYS A 343 -15.20 2.99 9.88
N PRO A 344 -14.47 4.04 9.47
CA PRO A 344 -13.04 3.93 9.21
C PRO A 344 -12.23 3.27 10.33
N ASN A 345 -12.51 3.56 11.59
CA ASN A 345 -11.83 2.96 12.75
C ASN A 345 -12.15 1.47 12.98
N GLU A 346 -13.21 0.96 12.38
CA GLU A 346 -13.61 -0.45 12.46
C GLU A 346 -12.99 -1.30 11.34
N ARG A 347 -12.30 -0.66 10.38
CA ARG A 347 -11.69 -1.30 9.20
C ARG A 347 -10.26 -1.81 9.45
N ASN A 348 -9.82 -1.91 10.69
CA ASN A 348 -8.51 -2.48 11.04
C ASN A 348 -8.58 -4.02 11.05
N ILE A 349 -8.90 -4.59 9.89
CA ILE A 349 -8.95 -6.04 9.67
C ILE A 349 -7.58 -6.45 9.15
N ASP A 350 -6.90 -7.32 9.90
CA ASP A 350 -5.56 -7.87 9.57
C ASP A 350 -5.68 -9.27 8.94
#